data_05b97f3731b40d185280f80aa984dc58
#
_entry.id   05b97f3731b40d185280f80aa984dc58
#
_cell.length_a   1.000
_cell.length_b   1.000
_cell.length_c   1.000
_cell.angle_alpha   90.00
_cell.angle_beta   90.00
_cell.angle_gamma   90.00
#
_symmetry.space_group_name_H-M   'P 1'
#
loop_
_entity.id
_entity.type
_entity.pdbx_description
1 polymer ?
#
loop_
_entity_poly.entity_id
_entity_poly.type
_entity_poly.pdbx_seq_one_letter_code
_entity_poly.pdbx_strand_id
1 'polypeptide(L)'
;MSEIINAPTPETEQPNIETTELTDEEIEQLTGQPLPPAWLINSKKINEPMFCAAFLEDHALCCINGHFIGYDGVVEDSIIETEIYRLIKPFINNNISRKIKQLLAALKLEAHSEEFVPDSSIIHLQNGTYHLADGFTEDKTFCFNRLNVAYNTTAPEPSVFRKFLGDLFYEDDIPAVQEWLGYCLTSSTKSQKMLTVIGNGGEGKSRIGVLLKDMFGDGMISGGLHHLENNRFAQANLENRYLFLDDDLKIEALGQDEQAEADCYQRGQADDRTERNTGVPGSDIFKNYGVR
;
A
#
# COMPACT_ATOMS: atom_id res chain seq x y z
N MET A 1 -5.40 -93.03 42.64
CA MET A 1 -5.70 -91.57 42.78
C MET A 1 -4.43 -90.86 42.45
N SER A 2 -4.37 -90.26 41.24
CA SER A 2 -3.19 -89.62 40.74
C SER A 2 -3.49 -88.13 40.70
N GLU A 3 -2.78 -87.34 41.49
CA GLU A 3 -2.84 -85.91 41.49
C GLU A 3 -2.03 -85.36 40.26
N ILE A 4 -2.75 -84.59 39.48
CA ILE A 4 -2.12 -83.84 38.37
C ILE A 4 -1.74 -82.46 38.90
N ILE A 5 -0.43 -82.21 38.97
CA ILE A 5 0.13 -80.94 39.33
C ILE A 5 0.22 -80.09 38.03
N ASN A 6 -0.59 -79.05 37.98
CA ASN A 6 -0.48 -78.00 36.87
C ASN A 6 0.67 -77.08 37.15
N ALA A 7 1.58 -77.01 36.22
CA ALA A 7 2.68 -75.97 36.17
C ALA A 7 2.15 -74.61 35.67
N PRO A 8 2.62 -73.49 36.22
CA PRO A 8 2.19 -72.16 35.76
C PRO A 8 2.81 -71.86 34.40
N THR A 9 1.97 -71.33 33.51
CA THR A 9 2.34 -70.83 32.23
C THR A 9 3.08 -69.49 32.42
N PRO A 10 4.21 -69.21 31.71
CA PRO A 10 4.88 -67.91 31.80
C PRO A 10 4.05 -66.87 31.14
N GLU A 11 3.77 -65.75 31.86
CA GLU A 11 3.23 -64.55 31.34
C GLU A 11 4.25 -63.91 30.40
N THR A 12 3.91 -63.82 29.13
CA THR A 12 4.71 -63.06 28.11
C THR A 12 4.42 -61.57 28.32
N GLU A 13 5.35 -60.88 28.97
CA GLU A 13 5.37 -59.41 28.95
C GLU A 13 5.48 -58.94 27.50
N GLN A 14 4.45 -58.29 26.99
CA GLN A 14 4.52 -57.57 25.74
C GLN A 14 5.29 -56.29 26.01
N PRO A 15 6.31 -55.95 25.19
CA PRO A 15 7.02 -54.67 25.34
C PRO A 15 6.06 -53.53 25.04
N ASN A 16 5.93 -52.62 26.00
CA ASN A 16 5.20 -51.38 25.88
C ASN A 16 6.02 -50.50 24.88
N ILE A 17 5.64 -50.52 23.59
CA ILE A 17 6.21 -49.62 22.59
C ILE A 17 5.54 -48.28 22.83
N GLU A 18 6.20 -47.40 23.56
CA GLU A 18 5.91 -45.98 23.53
C GLU A 18 6.08 -45.49 22.08
N THR A 19 4.98 -45.39 21.37
CA THR A 19 4.94 -44.68 20.09
C THR A 19 5.15 -43.19 20.39
N THR A 20 6.39 -42.76 20.39
CA THR A 20 6.70 -41.31 20.34
C THR A 20 6.19 -40.83 18.99
N GLU A 21 5.10 -40.09 19.02
CA GLU A 21 4.63 -39.37 17.79
C GLU A 21 5.72 -38.40 17.39
N LEU A 22 6.28 -38.61 16.20
CA LEU A 22 7.27 -37.72 15.61
C LEU A 22 6.64 -36.34 15.38
N THR A 23 7.37 -35.31 15.71
CA THR A 23 6.93 -33.94 15.40
C THR A 23 6.90 -33.69 13.89
N ASP A 24 6.12 -32.75 13.44
CA ASP A 24 6.01 -32.37 12.03
C ASP A 24 7.38 -32.05 11.40
N GLU A 25 8.28 -31.40 12.15
CA GLU A 25 9.64 -31.10 11.75
C GLU A 25 10.51 -32.36 11.59
N GLU A 26 10.34 -33.35 12.45
CA GLU A 26 11.07 -34.62 12.35
C GLU A 26 10.60 -35.45 11.16
N ILE A 27 9.31 -35.42 10.83
CA ILE A 27 8.74 -36.08 9.64
C ILE A 27 9.26 -35.44 8.37
N GLU A 28 9.32 -34.10 8.31
CA GLU A 28 9.85 -33.36 7.16
C GLU A 28 11.35 -33.63 6.96
N GLN A 29 12.14 -33.69 8.02
CA GLN A 29 13.56 -34.05 7.97
C GLN A 29 13.79 -35.50 7.48
N LEU A 30 12.94 -36.43 7.86
CA LEU A 30 13.04 -37.85 7.49
C LEU A 30 12.57 -38.11 6.05
N THR A 31 11.56 -37.38 5.59
CA THR A 31 10.96 -37.61 4.27
C THR A 31 11.53 -36.70 3.18
N GLY A 32 12.14 -35.58 3.56
CA GLY A 32 12.60 -34.54 2.63
C GLY A 32 11.46 -33.86 1.84
N GLN A 33 10.22 -34.02 2.28
CA GLN A 33 9.03 -33.44 1.65
C GLN A 33 8.20 -32.73 2.69
N PRO A 34 7.61 -31.55 2.36
CA PRO A 34 6.72 -30.84 3.27
C PRO A 34 5.48 -31.69 3.53
N LEU A 35 5.01 -31.62 4.76
CA LEU A 35 3.77 -32.29 5.15
C LEU A 35 2.58 -31.79 4.32
N PRO A 36 1.68 -32.69 3.90
CA PRO A 36 0.51 -32.28 3.16
C PRO A 36 -0.40 -31.40 4.04
N PRO A 37 -0.71 -30.17 3.62
CA PRO A 37 -1.57 -29.29 4.39
C PRO A 37 -3.01 -29.80 4.46
N ALA A 38 -3.74 -29.40 5.51
CA ALA A 38 -5.11 -29.86 5.77
C ALA A 38 -6.09 -29.61 4.61
N TRP A 39 -5.84 -28.56 3.81
CA TRP A 39 -6.65 -28.23 2.64
C TRP A 39 -6.40 -29.16 1.43
N LEU A 40 -5.36 -29.99 1.46
CA LEU A 40 -5.03 -30.91 0.35
C LEU A 40 -5.80 -32.23 0.52
N ILE A 41 -6.77 -32.48 -0.36
CA ILE A 41 -7.50 -33.76 -0.36
C ILE A 41 -6.64 -34.87 -0.99
N ASN A 42 -5.99 -34.55 -2.12
CA ASN A 42 -5.04 -35.42 -2.83
C ASN A 42 -4.26 -34.60 -3.88
N SER A 43 -3.32 -35.23 -4.58
CA SER A 43 -2.47 -34.60 -5.60
C SER A 43 -3.25 -33.95 -6.77
N LYS A 44 -4.56 -34.07 -6.84
CA LYS A 44 -5.41 -33.49 -7.89
C LYS A 44 -6.50 -32.56 -7.35
N LYS A 45 -6.82 -32.61 -6.06
CA LYS A 45 -7.98 -31.94 -5.48
C LYS A 45 -7.63 -31.16 -4.23
N ILE A 46 -8.05 -29.92 -4.19
CA ILE A 46 -7.93 -28.99 -3.06
C ILE A 46 -9.33 -28.78 -2.47
N ASN A 47 -9.42 -28.67 -1.16
CA ASN A 47 -10.59 -28.17 -0.45
C ASN A 47 -10.52 -26.64 -0.46
N GLU A 48 -11.28 -26.00 -1.36
CA GLU A 48 -11.22 -24.55 -1.59
C GLU A 48 -11.55 -23.74 -0.32
N PRO A 49 -12.63 -24.01 0.45
CA PRO A 49 -12.91 -23.28 1.69
C PRO A 49 -11.78 -23.40 2.73
N MET A 50 -11.23 -24.59 2.92
CA MET A 50 -10.11 -24.77 3.87
C MET A 50 -8.84 -24.07 3.40
N PHE A 51 -8.58 -24.07 2.08
CA PHE A 51 -7.45 -23.31 1.51
C PHE A 51 -7.63 -21.83 1.75
N CYS A 52 -8.81 -21.29 1.44
CA CYS A 52 -9.10 -19.87 1.63
C CYS A 52 -8.97 -19.45 3.10
N ALA A 53 -9.51 -20.25 4.03
CA ALA A 53 -9.39 -19.98 5.45
C ALA A 53 -7.93 -19.93 5.92
N ALA A 54 -7.13 -20.95 5.56
CA ALA A 54 -5.71 -21.01 5.91
C ALA A 54 -4.93 -19.85 5.26
N PHE A 55 -5.22 -19.52 3.99
CA PHE A 55 -4.56 -18.42 3.30
C PHE A 55 -4.85 -17.07 3.96
N LEU A 56 -6.10 -16.80 4.35
CA LEU A 56 -6.50 -15.53 4.98
C LEU A 56 -6.07 -15.45 6.45
N GLU A 57 -5.80 -16.57 7.11
CA GLU A 57 -5.19 -16.59 8.45
C GLU A 57 -3.74 -16.12 8.40
N ASP A 58 -2.99 -16.54 7.38
CA ASP A 58 -1.59 -16.15 7.18
C ASP A 58 -1.44 -14.77 6.52
N HIS A 59 -2.45 -14.36 5.76
CA HIS A 59 -2.43 -13.11 4.98
C HIS A 59 -3.62 -12.24 5.36
N ALA A 60 -3.36 -11.15 6.08
CA ALA A 60 -4.39 -10.17 6.41
C ALA A 60 -4.84 -9.44 5.13
N LEU A 61 -5.93 -9.90 4.53
CA LEU A 61 -6.51 -9.38 3.30
C LEU A 61 -8.02 -9.23 3.41
N CYS A 62 -8.55 -8.16 2.83
CA CYS A 62 -9.97 -8.05 2.48
C CYS A 62 -10.12 -7.76 0.98
N CYS A 63 -11.28 -8.06 0.42
CA CYS A 63 -11.57 -7.82 -0.99
C CYS A 63 -12.71 -6.82 -1.14
N ILE A 64 -12.43 -5.68 -1.79
CA ILE A 64 -13.36 -4.58 -2.00
C ILE A 64 -13.42 -4.28 -3.50
N ASN A 65 -14.60 -4.29 -4.08
CA ASN A 65 -14.79 -4.06 -5.52
C ASN A 65 -13.89 -4.95 -6.42
N GLY A 66 -13.58 -6.19 -5.94
CA GLY A 66 -12.75 -7.14 -6.67
C GLY A 66 -11.25 -6.92 -6.55
N HIS A 67 -10.78 -5.96 -5.74
CA HIS A 67 -9.38 -5.71 -5.43
C HIS A 67 -9.05 -6.19 -4.02
N PHE A 68 -7.92 -6.86 -3.86
CA PHE A 68 -7.41 -7.19 -2.53
C PHE A 68 -6.78 -5.97 -1.88
N ILE A 69 -7.10 -5.77 -0.62
CA ILE A 69 -6.58 -4.70 0.23
C ILE A 69 -5.89 -5.35 1.42
N GLY A 70 -4.65 -4.99 1.63
CA GLY A 70 -3.85 -5.41 2.79
C GLY A 70 -3.55 -4.23 3.72
N TYR A 71 -2.70 -4.47 4.71
CA TYR A 71 -2.23 -3.42 5.61
C TYR A 71 -1.29 -2.41 4.92
N ASP A 72 -0.63 -2.80 3.84
CA ASP A 72 0.31 -1.94 3.11
C ASP A 72 -0.29 -1.34 1.82
N GLY A 73 -1.57 -1.54 1.57
CA GLY A 73 -2.28 -0.99 0.42
C GLY A 73 -2.97 -2.04 -0.45
N VAL A 74 -3.27 -1.64 -1.68
CA VAL A 74 -3.84 -2.53 -2.70
C VAL A 74 -2.83 -3.61 -3.09
N VAL A 75 -3.28 -4.86 -3.08
CA VAL A 75 -2.47 -6.02 -3.46
C VAL A 75 -2.90 -6.52 -4.83
N GLU A 76 -1.97 -6.51 -5.78
CA GLU A 76 -2.21 -6.97 -7.14
C GLU A 76 -2.53 -8.48 -7.18
N ASP A 77 -3.50 -8.86 -8.03
CA ASP A 77 -3.88 -10.26 -8.23
C ASP A 77 -2.67 -11.14 -8.58
N SER A 78 -1.70 -10.62 -9.31
CA SER A 78 -0.46 -11.31 -9.70
C SER A 78 0.40 -11.72 -8.51
N ILE A 79 0.40 -10.94 -7.44
CA ILE A 79 1.10 -11.24 -6.19
C ILE A 79 0.40 -12.42 -5.49
N ILE A 80 -0.92 -12.35 -5.39
CA ILE A 80 -1.73 -13.42 -4.79
C ILE A 80 -1.61 -14.71 -5.62
N GLU A 81 -1.68 -14.64 -6.95
CA GLU A 81 -1.47 -15.78 -7.83
C GLU A 81 -0.09 -16.45 -7.63
N THR A 82 0.94 -15.63 -7.44
CA THR A 82 2.31 -16.12 -7.18
C THR A 82 2.39 -16.84 -5.83
N GLU A 83 1.73 -16.31 -4.81
CA GLU A 83 1.71 -16.94 -3.49
C GLU A 83 0.89 -18.23 -3.50
N ILE A 84 -0.28 -18.24 -4.14
CA ILE A 84 -1.07 -19.47 -4.36
C ILE A 84 -0.21 -20.52 -5.07
N TYR A 85 0.51 -20.12 -6.14
CA TYR A 85 1.39 -21.03 -6.86
C TYR A 85 2.45 -21.63 -5.96
N ARG A 86 3.11 -20.83 -5.11
CA ARG A 86 4.14 -21.28 -4.16
C ARG A 86 3.60 -22.33 -3.21
N LEU A 87 2.39 -22.09 -2.66
CA LEU A 87 1.75 -22.98 -1.70
C LEU A 87 1.30 -24.32 -2.30
N ILE A 88 0.74 -24.31 -3.54
CA ILE A 88 0.20 -25.52 -4.14
C ILE A 88 1.20 -26.36 -4.94
N LYS A 89 2.27 -25.73 -5.47
CA LYS A 89 3.25 -26.38 -6.35
C LYS A 89 3.89 -27.65 -5.80
N PRO A 90 4.25 -27.74 -4.49
CA PRO A 90 4.85 -28.96 -3.94
C PRO A 90 3.92 -30.18 -4.01
N PHE A 91 2.61 -29.97 -4.00
CA PHE A 91 1.60 -31.01 -3.84
C PHE A 91 0.80 -31.28 -5.12
N ILE A 92 0.70 -30.29 -6.00
CA ILE A 92 -0.15 -30.33 -7.19
C ILE A 92 0.73 -30.29 -8.45
N ASN A 93 0.58 -31.29 -9.33
CA ASN A 93 1.40 -31.44 -10.54
C ASN A 93 0.63 -31.27 -11.84
N ASN A 94 -0.69 -31.02 -11.80
CA ASN A 94 -1.51 -30.88 -13.00
C ASN A 94 -2.48 -29.69 -12.91
N ASN A 95 -2.79 -29.10 -14.07
CA ASN A 95 -3.77 -28.00 -14.21
C ASN A 95 -3.53 -26.83 -13.22
N ILE A 96 -2.28 -26.56 -12.86
CA ILE A 96 -1.90 -25.57 -11.84
C ILE A 96 -2.50 -24.21 -12.17
N SER A 97 -2.32 -23.68 -13.38
CA SER A 97 -2.84 -22.37 -13.78
C SER A 97 -4.36 -22.24 -13.63
N ARG A 98 -5.11 -23.31 -13.93
CA ARG A 98 -6.56 -23.32 -13.72
C ARG A 98 -6.92 -23.31 -12.25
N LYS A 99 -6.17 -24.04 -11.42
CA LYS A 99 -6.40 -24.09 -9.97
C LYS A 99 -6.11 -22.74 -9.31
N ILE A 100 -5.02 -22.08 -9.73
CA ILE A 100 -4.68 -20.73 -9.24
C ILE A 100 -5.85 -19.78 -9.49
N LYS A 101 -6.39 -19.74 -10.72
CA LYS A 101 -7.52 -18.87 -11.05
C LYS A 101 -8.80 -19.21 -10.25
N GLN A 102 -9.05 -20.48 -10.01
CA GLN A 102 -10.19 -20.93 -9.18
C GLN A 102 -10.02 -20.50 -7.72
N LEU A 103 -8.83 -20.71 -7.15
CA LEU A 103 -8.52 -20.31 -5.78
C LEU A 103 -8.51 -18.80 -5.61
N LEU A 104 -7.98 -18.04 -6.58
CA LEU A 104 -8.03 -16.58 -6.57
C LEU A 104 -9.48 -16.08 -6.56
N ALA A 105 -10.33 -16.65 -7.40
CA ALA A 105 -11.75 -16.28 -7.45
C ALA A 105 -12.47 -16.65 -6.13
N ALA A 106 -12.17 -17.81 -5.55
CA ALA A 106 -12.71 -18.22 -4.25
C ALA A 106 -12.23 -17.29 -3.12
N LEU A 107 -10.95 -16.92 -3.10
CA LEU A 107 -10.39 -15.96 -2.14
C LEU A 107 -11.07 -14.59 -2.22
N LYS A 108 -11.36 -14.09 -3.43
CA LYS A 108 -12.09 -12.81 -3.59
C LYS A 108 -13.50 -12.86 -3.00
N LEU A 109 -14.16 -14.01 -3.06
CA LEU A 109 -15.49 -14.20 -2.46
C LEU A 109 -15.40 -14.35 -0.93
N GLU A 110 -14.45 -15.11 -0.45
CA GLU A 110 -14.27 -15.38 1.00
C GLU A 110 -13.78 -14.14 1.75
N ALA A 111 -12.85 -13.39 1.16
CA ALA A 111 -12.33 -12.15 1.72
C ALA A 111 -13.25 -10.93 1.48
N HIS A 112 -14.42 -11.14 0.83
CA HIS A 112 -15.31 -10.02 0.50
C HIS A 112 -15.70 -9.22 1.74
N SER A 113 -15.57 -7.90 1.63
CA SER A 113 -15.99 -6.95 2.66
C SER A 113 -16.89 -5.89 2.04
N GLU A 114 -17.73 -5.28 2.86
CA GLU A 114 -18.51 -4.13 2.45
C GLU A 114 -17.58 -2.95 2.11
N GLU A 115 -18.14 -1.92 1.47
CA GLU A 115 -17.38 -0.75 1.04
C GLU A 115 -16.56 -0.15 2.20
N PHE A 116 -15.27 -0.01 1.97
CA PHE A 116 -14.34 0.63 2.90
C PHE A 116 -14.33 2.14 2.63
N VAL A 117 -14.80 2.91 3.59
CA VAL A 117 -14.71 4.37 3.53
C VAL A 117 -13.42 4.80 4.22
N PRO A 118 -12.47 5.41 3.49
CA PRO A 118 -11.23 5.91 4.09
C PRO A 118 -11.53 6.91 5.21
N ASP A 119 -10.99 6.66 6.39
CA ASP A 119 -11.11 7.58 7.53
C ASP A 119 -10.11 8.72 7.36
N SER A 120 -10.60 9.94 7.16
CA SER A 120 -9.77 11.13 7.01
C SER A 120 -9.08 11.57 8.31
N SER A 121 -9.41 10.98 9.44
CA SER A 121 -8.74 11.22 10.74
C SER A 121 -7.53 10.31 10.95
N ILE A 122 -7.23 9.43 10.00
CA ILE A 122 -6.17 8.42 10.09
C ILE A 122 -5.13 8.67 9.00
N ILE A 123 -3.85 8.62 9.39
CA ILE A 123 -2.70 8.64 8.48
C ILE A 123 -1.99 7.28 8.58
N HIS A 124 -1.91 6.57 7.46
CA HIS A 124 -1.26 5.26 7.40
C HIS A 124 0.24 5.43 7.11
N LEU A 125 1.07 5.11 8.10
CA LEU A 125 2.53 5.24 8.04
C LEU A 125 3.21 3.88 7.95
N GLN A 126 4.44 3.83 7.47
CA GLN A 126 5.18 2.58 7.23
C GLN A 126 5.21 1.66 8.46
N ASN A 127 5.37 2.22 9.66
CA ASN A 127 5.51 1.49 10.92
C ASN A 127 4.26 1.50 11.80
N GLY A 128 3.11 1.97 11.31
CA GLY A 128 1.87 1.98 12.10
C GLY A 128 0.82 2.94 11.56
N THR A 129 -0.02 3.41 12.43
CA THR A 129 -1.14 4.29 12.13
C THR A 129 -1.12 5.50 13.05
N TYR A 130 -1.30 6.71 12.51
CA TYR A 130 -1.41 7.93 13.28
C TYR A 130 -2.87 8.42 13.26
N HIS A 131 -3.49 8.46 14.41
CA HIS A 131 -4.83 9.01 14.62
C HIS A 131 -4.71 10.49 14.99
N LEU A 132 -5.40 11.37 14.27
CA LEU A 132 -5.29 12.83 14.50
C LEU A 132 -5.71 13.24 15.92
N ALA A 133 -6.61 12.48 16.54
CA ALA A 133 -7.07 12.74 17.91
C ALA A 133 -6.16 12.12 19.00
N ASP A 134 -5.70 10.88 18.75
CA ASP A 134 -5.12 10.01 19.78
C ASP A 134 -3.60 9.80 19.62
N GLY A 135 -3.04 10.19 18.47
CA GLY A 135 -1.62 10.03 18.17
C GLY A 135 -1.27 8.71 17.48
N PHE A 136 -0.02 8.29 17.58
CA PHE A 136 0.56 7.15 16.88
C PHE A 136 0.33 5.83 17.61
N THR A 137 0.01 4.78 16.86
CA THR A 137 0.02 3.37 17.28
C THR A 137 0.81 2.53 16.27
N GLU A 138 1.47 1.47 16.74
CA GLU A 138 2.17 0.51 15.88
C GLU A 138 1.22 -0.41 15.14
N ASP A 139 -0.06 -0.44 15.52
CA ASP A 139 -1.08 -1.23 14.85
C ASP A 139 -1.34 -0.70 13.44
N LYS A 140 -1.25 -1.59 12.48
CA LYS A 140 -1.60 -1.31 11.08
C LYS A 140 -3.06 -1.67 10.82
N THR A 141 -3.77 -0.80 10.14
CA THR A 141 -5.12 -1.03 9.64
C THR A 141 -5.13 -1.14 8.12
N PHE A 142 -6.15 -1.77 7.55
CA PHE A 142 -6.32 -1.85 6.10
C PHE A 142 -6.38 -0.44 5.49
N CYS A 143 -5.74 -0.26 4.35
CA CYS A 143 -5.73 1.02 3.63
C CYS A 143 -5.51 0.80 2.13
N PHE A 144 -5.95 1.75 1.31
CA PHE A 144 -5.67 1.71 -0.13
C PHE A 144 -4.21 2.06 -0.44
N ASN A 145 -3.60 2.93 0.36
CA ASN A 145 -2.20 3.32 0.26
C ASN A 145 -1.64 3.59 1.65
N ARG A 146 -0.36 3.30 1.81
CA ARG A 146 0.43 3.59 3.01
C ARG A 146 1.60 4.49 2.63
N LEU A 147 1.88 5.50 3.44
CA LEU A 147 3.02 6.37 3.22
C LEU A 147 4.33 5.60 3.45
N ASN A 148 5.33 5.86 2.61
CA ASN A 148 6.67 5.25 2.70
C ASN A 148 7.54 5.85 3.81
N VAL A 149 6.94 6.50 4.80
CA VAL A 149 7.64 7.14 5.91
C VAL A 149 7.21 6.51 7.22
N ALA A 150 8.21 6.30 8.11
CA ALA A 150 7.99 5.84 9.47
C ALA A 150 7.82 7.03 10.41
N TYR A 151 6.88 6.93 11.34
CA TYR A 151 6.77 7.89 12.44
C TYR A 151 7.91 7.68 13.43
N ASN A 152 8.61 8.76 13.76
CA ASN A 152 9.72 8.74 14.71
C ASN A 152 9.66 9.99 15.60
N THR A 153 9.34 9.78 16.86
CA THR A 153 9.27 10.86 17.87
C THR A 153 10.63 11.46 18.22
N THR A 154 11.71 10.75 17.92
CA THR A 154 13.09 11.20 18.20
C THR A 154 13.80 11.70 16.95
N ALA A 155 13.05 11.90 15.85
CA ALA A 155 13.63 12.43 14.61
C ALA A 155 14.25 13.82 14.88
N PRO A 156 15.46 14.08 14.38
CA PRO A 156 16.08 15.40 14.50
C PRO A 156 15.28 16.44 13.71
N GLU A 157 15.41 17.69 14.13
CA GLU A 157 14.79 18.80 13.41
C GLU A 157 15.29 18.85 11.94
N PRO A 158 14.38 18.96 10.95
CA PRO A 158 14.71 18.90 9.53
C PRO A 158 15.32 20.24 9.04
N SER A 159 16.47 20.64 9.59
CA SER A 159 17.10 21.94 9.31
C SER A 159 17.41 22.17 7.82
N VAL A 160 17.83 21.11 7.11
CA VAL A 160 18.10 21.17 5.65
C VAL A 160 16.81 21.43 4.86
N PHE A 161 15.73 20.74 5.22
CA PHE A 161 14.44 20.93 4.55
C PHE A 161 13.84 22.31 4.84
N ARG A 162 13.93 22.79 6.09
CA ARG A 162 13.48 24.13 6.46
C ARG A 162 14.25 25.23 5.71
N LYS A 163 15.56 25.05 5.60
CA LYS A 163 16.38 25.96 4.79
C LYS A 163 15.95 25.93 3.32
N PHE A 164 15.76 24.75 2.76
CA PHE A 164 15.28 24.59 1.37
C PHE A 164 13.93 25.29 1.15
N LEU A 165 12.97 25.18 2.09
CA LEU A 165 11.70 25.90 2.00
C LEU A 165 11.91 27.42 2.04
N GLY A 166 12.77 27.93 2.91
CA GLY A 166 13.10 29.35 3.00
C GLY A 166 13.86 29.90 1.78
N ASP A 167 14.61 29.03 1.06
CA ASP A 167 15.27 29.39 -0.20
C ASP A 167 14.28 29.41 -1.39
N LEU A 168 13.15 28.68 -1.28
CA LEU A 168 12.19 28.48 -2.36
C LEU A 168 10.95 29.36 -2.25
N PHE A 169 10.44 29.58 -1.04
CA PHE A 169 9.20 30.31 -0.75
C PHE A 169 9.47 31.58 0.04
N TYR A 170 8.58 32.57 -0.07
CA TYR A 170 8.55 33.67 0.87
C TYR A 170 8.19 33.17 2.27
N GLU A 171 8.72 33.81 3.30
CA GLU A 171 8.51 33.41 4.70
C GLU A 171 7.03 33.35 5.07
N ASP A 172 6.22 34.27 4.56
CA ASP A 172 4.78 34.35 4.80
C ASP A 172 3.99 33.21 4.10
N ASP A 173 4.54 32.59 3.07
CA ASP A 173 3.89 31.48 2.32
C ASP A 173 4.19 30.10 2.93
N ILE A 174 5.28 29.96 3.67
CA ILE A 174 5.72 28.67 4.23
C ILE A 174 4.65 28.02 5.10
N PRO A 175 3.92 28.74 6.00
CA PRO A 175 2.83 28.14 6.78
C PRO A 175 1.72 27.56 5.90
N ALA A 176 1.31 28.24 4.82
CA ALA A 176 0.29 27.74 3.90
C ALA A 176 0.74 26.48 3.16
N VAL A 177 2.00 26.43 2.73
CA VAL A 177 2.60 25.22 2.12
C VAL A 177 2.63 24.08 3.12
N GLN A 178 3.00 24.32 4.37
CA GLN A 178 3.03 23.33 5.43
C GLN A 178 1.63 22.76 5.72
N GLU A 179 0.63 23.62 5.84
CA GLU A 179 -0.77 23.20 6.05
C GLU A 179 -1.27 22.35 4.88
N TRP A 180 -0.98 22.77 3.64
CA TRP A 180 -1.36 22.01 2.47
C TRP A 180 -0.67 20.64 2.42
N LEU A 181 0.62 20.56 2.72
CA LEU A 181 1.35 19.29 2.80
C LEU A 181 0.76 18.38 3.88
N GLY A 182 0.42 18.93 5.06
CA GLY A 182 -0.27 18.21 6.12
C GLY A 182 -1.64 17.68 5.68
N TYR A 183 -2.40 18.50 4.94
CA TYR A 183 -3.69 18.09 4.38
C TYR A 183 -3.54 16.92 3.38
N CYS A 184 -2.48 16.90 2.58
CA CYS A 184 -2.20 15.80 1.64
C CYS A 184 -1.96 14.45 2.31
N LEU A 185 -1.56 14.41 3.59
CA LEU A 185 -1.37 13.15 4.32
C LEU A 185 -2.68 12.45 4.67
N THR A 186 -3.81 13.17 4.59
CA THR A 186 -5.14 12.65 4.89
C THR A 186 -5.88 12.26 3.61
N SER A 187 -6.86 11.35 3.73
CA SER A 187 -7.77 11.00 2.63
C SER A 187 -8.88 12.04 2.38
N SER A 188 -8.85 13.19 3.08
CA SER A 188 -9.87 14.23 2.97
C SER A 188 -9.77 15.00 1.66
N THR A 189 -10.92 15.20 0.99
CA THR A 189 -11.05 16.09 -0.18
C THR A 189 -11.91 17.32 0.09
N LYS A 190 -12.31 17.52 1.34
CA LYS A 190 -13.28 18.57 1.73
C LYS A 190 -12.84 19.97 1.34
N SER A 191 -11.54 20.27 1.40
CA SER A 191 -11.00 21.60 1.08
C SER A 191 -11.03 21.90 -0.41
N GLN A 192 -11.05 20.88 -1.30
CA GLN A 192 -11.02 21.05 -2.76
C GLN A 192 -9.96 22.05 -3.21
N LYS A 193 -8.75 21.98 -2.62
CA LYS A 193 -7.65 22.92 -2.87
C LYS A 193 -6.54 22.25 -3.67
N MET A 194 -5.91 23.05 -4.48
CA MET A 194 -4.73 22.71 -5.28
C MET A 194 -3.63 23.68 -4.88
N LEU A 195 -2.40 23.18 -4.73
CA LEU A 195 -1.23 24.05 -4.59
C LEU A 195 -0.61 24.29 -5.96
N THR A 196 -0.47 25.54 -6.34
CA THR A 196 0.27 25.93 -7.53
C THR A 196 1.53 26.69 -7.11
N VAL A 197 2.70 26.19 -7.52
CA VAL A 197 3.99 26.83 -7.23
C VAL A 197 4.51 27.49 -8.52
N ILE A 198 4.57 28.81 -8.51
CA ILE A 198 5.00 29.63 -9.66
C ILE A 198 6.39 30.20 -9.36
N GLY A 199 7.27 30.19 -10.36
CA GLY A 199 8.61 30.77 -10.23
C GLY A 199 9.43 30.53 -11.48
N ASN A 200 10.65 31.04 -11.48
CA ASN A 200 11.58 30.89 -12.62
C ASN A 200 12.10 29.43 -12.70
N GLY A 201 12.50 29.03 -13.87
CA GLY A 201 13.18 27.76 -14.07
C GLY A 201 14.48 27.67 -13.25
N GLY A 202 14.75 26.48 -12.70
CA GLY A 202 16.00 26.21 -11.97
C GLY A 202 15.99 26.53 -10.47
N GLU A 203 14.89 27.01 -9.90
CA GLU A 203 14.80 27.39 -8.47
C GLU A 203 14.62 26.16 -7.53
N GLY A 204 14.38 24.99 -8.08
CA GLY A 204 14.26 23.75 -7.28
C GLY A 204 12.83 23.33 -6.98
N LYS A 205 11.79 23.93 -7.57
CA LYS A 205 10.37 23.56 -7.39
C LYS A 205 10.12 22.08 -7.55
N SER A 206 10.61 21.46 -8.62
CA SER A 206 10.45 20.02 -8.89
C SER A 206 11.08 19.12 -7.82
N ARG A 207 11.94 19.65 -6.92
CA ARG A 207 12.46 18.88 -5.78
C ARG A 207 11.42 18.59 -4.73
N ILE A 208 10.38 19.44 -4.62
CA ILE A 208 9.21 19.12 -3.77
C ILE A 208 8.51 17.88 -4.32
N GLY A 209 8.34 17.79 -5.64
CA GLY A 209 7.74 16.61 -6.30
C GLY A 209 8.51 15.33 -6.02
N VAL A 210 9.86 15.38 -6.05
CA VAL A 210 10.70 14.22 -5.69
C VAL A 210 10.48 13.81 -4.24
N LEU A 211 10.50 14.78 -3.31
CA LEU A 211 10.25 14.49 -1.88
C LEU A 211 8.86 13.87 -1.67
N LEU A 212 7.83 14.43 -2.30
CA LEU A 212 6.47 13.91 -2.21
C LEU A 212 6.38 12.50 -2.79
N LYS A 213 7.06 12.24 -3.92
CA LYS A 213 7.10 10.88 -4.51
C LYS A 213 7.74 9.86 -3.57
N ASP A 214 8.81 10.23 -2.88
CA ASP A 214 9.46 9.36 -1.90
C ASP A 214 8.54 9.08 -0.70
N MET A 215 7.78 10.10 -0.24
CA MET A 215 6.84 9.96 0.88
C MET A 215 5.60 9.15 0.53
N PHE A 216 4.97 9.45 -0.61
CA PHE A 216 3.69 8.87 -0.99
C PHE A 216 3.82 7.56 -1.76
N GLY A 217 4.99 7.27 -2.34
CA GLY A 217 5.21 6.07 -3.14
C GLY A 217 4.16 5.90 -4.23
N ASP A 218 3.48 4.76 -4.22
CA ASP A 218 2.38 4.47 -5.15
C ASP A 218 1.10 5.28 -4.87
N GLY A 219 0.97 5.90 -3.71
CA GLY A 219 -0.11 6.84 -3.42
C GLY A 219 -0.05 8.14 -4.23
N MET A 220 1.05 8.38 -4.96
CA MET A 220 1.22 9.55 -5.82
C MET A 220 1.49 9.16 -7.27
N ILE A 221 0.81 9.83 -8.20
CA ILE A 221 1.11 9.75 -9.63
C ILE A 221 1.46 11.12 -10.19
N SER A 222 2.20 11.12 -11.30
CA SER A 222 2.60 12.34 -12.00
C SER A 222 2.14 12.29 -13.46
N GLY A 223 1.80 13.44 -14.02
CA GLY A 223 1.41 13.58 -15.42
C GLY A 223 0.86 14.95 -15.73
N GLY A 224 0.58 15.24 -17.00
CA GLY A 224 -0.03 16.50 -17.39
C GLY A 224 -1.53 16.55 -17.10
N LEU A 225 -1.99 17.61 -16.44
CA LEU A 225 -3.40 17.81 -16.08
C LEU A 225 -4.33 17.76 -17.30
N HIS A 226 -3.88 18.30 -18.44
CA HIS A 226 -4.63 18.27 -19.69
C HIS A 226 -4.93 16.86 -20.24
N HIS A 227 -4.14 15.86 -19.87
CA HIS A 227 -4.40 14.47 -20.22
C HIS A 227 -5.54 13.87 -19.39
N LEU A 228 -5.76 14.36 -18.17
CA LEU A 228 -6.84 13.87 -17.31
C LEU A 228 -8.21 14.30 -17.81
N GLU A 229 -8.34 15.50 -18.40
CA GLU A 229 -9.63 16.02 -18.88
C GLU A 229 -10.19 15.19 -20.03
N ASN A 230 -9.33 14.70 -20.92
CA ASN A 230 -9.73 14.10 -22.18
C ASN A 230 -9.55 12.58 -22.22
N ASN A 231 -9.04 11.94 -21.16
CA ASN A 231 -8.72 10.51 -21.15
C ASN A 231 -9.29 9.80 -19.93
N ARG A 232 -10.37 9.03 -20.13
CA ARG A 232 -11.02 8.25 -19.07
C ARG A 232 -10.10 7.22 -18.42
N PHE A 233 -9.13 6.68 -19.17
CA PHE A 233 -8.14 5.74 -18.62
C PHE A 233 -7.15 6.47 -17.70
N ALA A 234 -6.77 7.70 -18.02
CA ALA A 234 -5.95 8.51 -17.14
C ALA A 234 -6.70 8.89 -15.84
N GLN A 235 -8.00 9.16 -15.94
CA GLN A 235 -8.85 9.40 -14.76
C GLN A 235 -8.95 8.16 -13.87
N ALA A 236 -9.07 6.95 -14.44
CA ALA A 236 -9.10 5.70 -13.68
C ALA A 236 -7.80 5.47 -12.88
N ASN A 237 -6.66 5.95 -13.37
CA ASN A 237 -5.38 5.85 -12.64
C ASN A 237 -5.33 6.73 -11.37
N LEU A 238 -6.27 7.68 -11.21
CA LEU A 238 -6.39 8.50 -10.00
C LEU A 238 -7.10 7.77 -8.86
N GLU A 239 -7.79 6.69 -9.18
CA GLU A 239 -8.48 5.89 -8.18
C GLU A 239 -7.51 5.41 -7.10
N ASN A 240 -7.90 5.58 -5.85
CA ASN A 240 -7.09 5.22 -4.68
C ASN A 240 -5.72 5.94 -4.60
N ARG A 241 -5.57 7.14 -5.16
CA ARG A 241 -4.35 7.95 -5.04
C ARG A 241 -4.58 9.13 -4.11
N TYR A 242 -3.57 9.46 -3.31
CA TYR A 242 -3.59 10.64 -2.44
C TYR A 242 -3.28 11.91 -3.21
N LEU A 243 -2.34 11.83 -4.15
CA LEU A 243 -1.75 13.01 -4.76
C LEU A 243 -1.51 12.83 -6.26
N PHE A 244 -1.81 13.87 -7.02
CA PHE A 244 -1.44 14.01 -8.42
C PHE A 244 -0.50 15.20 -8.57
N LEU A 245 0.62 15.01 -9.27
CA LEU A 245 1.59 16.05 -9.57
C LEU A 245 1.63 16.32 -11.07
N ASP A 246 1.49 17.58 -11.45
CA ASP A 246 1.88 18.10 -12.76
C ASP A 246 3.07 19.04 -12.57
N ASP A 247 4.26 18.67 -13.09
CA ASP A 247 5.52 19.39 -12.92
C ASP A 247 5.84 20.32 -14.11
N ASP A 248 4.97 20.36 -15.13
CA ASP A 248 5.09 21.23 -16.30
C ASP A 248 3.71 21.76 -16.71
N LEU A 249 3.02 22.35 -15.74
CA LEU A 249 1.67 22.85 -15.97
C LEU A 249 1.67 23.98 -17.01
N LYS A 250 0.86 23.81 -18.04
CA LYS A 250 0.56 24.89 -18.97
C LYS A 250 -0.58 25.75 -18.42
N ILE A 251 -0.38 27.06 -18.41
CA ILE A 251 -1.36 28.03 -17.88
C ILE A 251 -2.75 27.85 -18.53
N GLU A 252 -2.80 27.43 -19.80
CA GLU A 252 -4.04 27.16 -20.52
C GLU A 252 -4.86 25.98 -19.93
N ALA A 253 -4.24 25.14 -19.10
CA ALA A 253 -4.93 24.07 -18.39
C ALA A 253 -5.65 24.54 -17.12
N LEU A 254 -5.42 25.78 -16.69
CA LEU A 254 -6.11 26.40 -15.55
C LEU A 254 -7.43 27.03 -15.99
N GLY A 255 -8.38 27.13 -15.06
CA GLY A 255 -9.60 27.92 -15.27
C GLY A 255 -9.28 29.42 -15.50
N GLN A 256 -10.22 30.18 -16.06
CA GLN A 256 -9.97 31.59 -16.40
C GLN A 256 -9.57 32.44 -15.19
N ASP A 257 -10.14 32.17 -14.02
CA ASP A 257 -9.83 32.91 -12.79
C ASP A 257 -8.42 32.56 -12.27
N GLU A 258 -8.05 31.28 -12.31
CA GLU A 258 -6.72 30.80 -11.92
C GLU A 258 -5.64 31.26 -12.91
N GLN A 259 -5.97 31.34 -14.20
CA GLN A 259 -5.09 31.94 -15.22
C GLN A 259 -4.84 33.42 -14.94
N ALA A 260 -5.87 34.18 -14.56
CA ALA A 260 -5.75 35.60 -14.24
C ALA A 260 -4.86 35.82 -13.01
N GLU A 261 -4.96 34.98 -11.97
CA GLU A 261 -4.09 35.05 -10.79
C GLU A 261 -2.63 34.72 -11.15
N ALA A 262 -2.42 33.64 -11.92
CA ALA A 262 -1.08 33.27 -12.40
C ALA A 262 -0.44 34.37 -13.27
N ASP A 263 -1.20 34.97 -14.18
CA ASP A 263 -0.76 36.08 -15.04
C ASP A 263 -0.45 37.35 -14.24
N CYS A 264 -1.24 37.65 -13.19
CA CYS A 264 -0.97 38.79 -12.31
C CYS A 264 0.33 38.57 -11.53
N TYR A 265 0.58 37.37 -11.01
CA TYR A 265 1.81 37.04 -10.30
C TYR A 265 3.03 37.16 -11.23
N GLN A 266 2.97 36.63 -12.45
CA GLN A 266 4.03 36.72 -13.43
C GLN A 266 4.32 38.18 -13.84
N ARG A 267 3.28 39.01 -14.01
CA ARG A 267 3.45 40.45 -14.33
C ARG A 267 4.02 41.23 -13.16
N GLY A 268 3.61 41.01 -11.93
CA GLY A 268 4.19 41.64 -10.74
C GLY A 268 5.68 41.32 -10.56
N GLN A 269 6.11 40.10 -10.92
CA GLN A 269 7.52 39.75 -10.94
C GLN A 269 8.32 40.37 -12.10
N ALA A 270 7.67 40.64 -13.23
CA ALA A 270 8.34 41.28 -14.38
C ALA A 270 8.71 42.74 -14.09
N ASP A 271 7.89 43.46 -13.32
CA ASP A 271 8.17 44.84 -12.89
C ASP A 271 9.33 44.94 -11.89
N ASP A 272 9.51 43.89 -11.05
CA ASP A 272 10.63 43.82 -10.08
C ASP A 272 11.96 43.33 -10.72
N ARG A 273 11.92 42.88 -12.00
CA ARG A 273 13.00 42.17 -12.70
C ARG A 273 13.72 42.96 -13.78
N THR A 274 13.61 44.25 -13.84
CA THR A 274 14.42 45.02 -14.77
C THR A 274 15.93 44.81 -14.57
N GLU A 275 16.36 43.99 -13.61
CA GLU A 275 17.79 43.74 -13.34
C GLU A 275 18.29 42.30 -13.39
N ARG A 276 17.47 41.22 -13.61
CA ARG A 276 18.00 39.84 -13.69
C ARG A 276 17.30 38.94 -14.70
N ASN A 277 17.99 38.74 -15.75
CA ASN A 277 18.13 37.61 -16.70
C ASN A 277 16.97 36.63 -16.95
N THR A 278 16.60 36.55 -18.21
CA THR A 278 15.69 35.71 -18.97
C THR A 278 15.74 34.22 -18.63
N GLY A 279 14.73 33.71 -17.96
CA GLY A 279 14.35 32.29 -17.89
C GLY A 279 12.85 32.13 -18.11
N VAL A 280 12.43 31.12 -18.84
CA VAL A 280 11.00 30.76 -19.00
C VAL A 280 10.45 30.31 -17.67
N PRO A 281 9.34 30.90 -17.17
CA PRO A 281 8.75 30.44 -15.92
C PRO A 281 8.15 29.03 -16.10
N GLY A 282 8.52 28.11 -15.22
CA GLY A 282 7.86 26.82 -15.06
C GLY A 282 6.92 26.89 -13.86
N SER A 283 5.78 26.22 -13.93
CA SER A 283 4.85 26.08 -12.81
C SER A 283 4.63 24.60 -12.49
N ASP A 284 4.66 24.27 -11.20
CA ASP A 284 4.36 22.94 -10.71
C ASP A 284 3.01 22.97 -9.97
N ILE A 285 2.15 21.99 -10.25
CA ILE A 285 0.85 21.86 -9.56
C ILE A 285 0.80 20.56 -8.76
N PHE A 286 0.35 20.67 -7.53
CA PHE A 286 0.05 19.58 -6.66
C PHE A 286 -1.46 19.56 -6.35
N LYS A 287 -2.14 18.47 -6.68
CA LYS A 287 -3.56 18.31 -6.40
C LYS A 287 -3.83 17.07 -5.55
N ASN A 288 -4.61 17.24 -4.50
CA ASN A 288 -5.07 16.13 -3.67
C ASN A 288 -6.37 15.55 -4.26
N TYR A 289 -6.33 14.28 -4.68
CA TYR A 289 -7.49 13.52 -5.10
C TYR A 289 -7.84 12.52 -4.00
N GLY A 290 -8.81 12.86 -3.16
CA GLY A 290 -9.36 11.89 -2.24
C GLY A 290 -10.27 10.89 -2.96
N VAL A 291 -10.28 9.71 -2.44
CA VAL A 291 -11.16 8.62 -2.86
C VAL A 291 -12.61 8.99 -2.53
N ARG A 292 -13.51 8.79 -3.48
CA ARG A 292 -14.94 8.66 -3.25
C ARG A 292 -15.33 7.21 -3.32
#